data_c8f5490db88ddb50e1238d16d6a3b175
#
_entry.id   c8f5490db88ddb50e1238d16d6a3b175
#
_cell.length_a   1.000
_cell.length_b   1.000
_cell.length_c   1.000
_cell.angle_alpha   90.00
_cell.angle_beta   90.00
_cell.angle_gamma   90.00
#
_symmetry.space_group_name_H-M   'P 1'
#
loop_
_entity.id
_entity.type
_entity.pdbx_description
1 polymer ?
#
loop_
_entity_poly.entity_id
_entity_poly.type
_entity_poly.pdbx_seq_one_letter_code
_entity_poly.pdbx_strand_id
1 'polypeptide(L)'
;MIENLRNIAIIAHVDHGKTTLVDKLLQQSGTFDARTEAQERVMDSNDLEKERGITILAKNTAIKWNDYRINIVDTPGHADFGGEVERVMSMVDSVLLVVDAFDGPMPQTRFVTKKAFAHGLKPIVVINKVDRPGARPDWVVDQVFDLFVNLDATDEQLDFPIVYASALNGIAGLDHEDMADDMTPLYQAIVDRVPAPDVDLDGPLQMQISQLDYNNYVGVIGIGRIKRGKVKPNQQVTIIDSEGKTRNGKVGKVLTHLGLERIESDVAEAGDIIAITGLGELNISDTICDPQNVEALPALSVDEPTVSMFFNVNTSPFCGKEGKFVTSRQILDRLNKELVHNVALRVEETEDADAFRVSGRGELHLSVLIENMRREGFEMAVSRPKVIFREIDGRKQEPFENVTLDVEEQHQGSVMQALGERKGDLKNMNPDGKGRVRLDYVIPSRGLIGFRSEFMTMTSGTGLLYSTFSHYDDVRPGEVGQRNNGVLISNGQGKAVAFALFGLQDRGKLFLGHGAEVYEGQIIGIHSRSNDLTVNCLTGKKLTNMRASGTDEATVLVPPVKMTLEQALEFIDDDELVEVTPTSVRIRKRHLTENDRKRAMRGAKEE
;
A
#
# COMPACT_ATOMS: atom_id res chain seq x y z
N MET A 1 3.95 -16.60 -34.00
CA MET A 1 3.93 -15.19 -33.51
C MET A 1 4.27 -15.05 -32.03
N ILE A 2 4.57 -16.14 -31.34
CA ILE A 2 5.07 -16.06 -29.96
C ILE A 2 6.45 -15.41 -29.91
N GLU A 3 7.30 -15.61 -30.92
CA GLU A 3 8.66 -15.05 -30.98
C GLU A 3 8.70 -13.53 -30.80
N ASN A 4 7.63 -12.84 -31.19
CA ASN A 4 7.55 -11.38 -31.14
C ASN A 4 6.75 -10.87 -29.91
N LEU A 5 6.49 -11.71 -28.91
CA LEU A 5 5.81 -11.32 -27.66
C LEU A 5 6.82 -11.30 -26.52
N ARG A 6 6.74 -10.26 -25.67
CA ARG A 6 7.50 -10.14 -24.42
C ARG A 6 6.57 -9.76 -23.29
N ASN A 7 6.67 -10.45 -22.16
CA ASN A 7 5.89 -10.13 -20.94
C ASN A 7 6.86 -9.72 -19.84
N ILE A 8 6.77 -8.49 -19.39
CA ILE A 8 7.63 -7.94 -18.36
C ILE A 8 6.82 -7.32 -17.21
N ALA A 9 7.34 -7.44 -16.01
CA ALA A 9 6.88 -6.65 -14.87
C ALA A 9 7.91 -5.55 -14.59
N ILE A 10 7.45 -4.36 -14.25
CA ILE A 10 8.32 -3.28 -13.79
C ILE A 10 8.26 -3.19 -12.28
N ILE A 11 9.39 -3.34 -11.64
CA ILE A 11 9.56 -3.30 -10.19
C ILE A 11 10.54 -2.20 -9.80
N ALA A 12 10.19 -1.45 -8.77
CA ALA A 12 11.02 -0.37 -8.27
C ALA A 12 10.67 -0.06 -6.81
N HIS A 13 11.59 0.58 -6.12
CA HIS A 13 11.24 1.29 -4.89
C HIS A 13 10.40 2.54 -5.20
N VAL A 14 9.64 3.01 -4.21
CA VAL A 14 8.92 4.30 -4.30
C VAL A 14 9.90 5.40 -4.67
N ASP A 15 9.50 6.31 -5.53
CA ASP A 15 10.28 7.44 -6.04
C ASP A 15 11.52 7.10 -6.89
N HIS A 16 11.80 5.83 -7.22
CA HIS A 16 12.88 5.47 -8.16
C HIS A 16 12.57 5.79 -9.63
N GLY A 17 11.36 6.31 -9.92
CA GLY A 17 10.97 6.79 -11.24
C GLY A 17 10.31 5.74 -12.13
N LYS A 18 9.71 4.69 -11.54
CA LYS A 18 8.98 3.63 -12.25
C LYS A 18 7.90 4.19 -13.17
N THR A 19 6.95 4.97 -12.65
CA THR A 19 5.85 5.55 -13.42
C THR A 19 6.35 6.44 -14.55
N THR A 20 7.35 7.28 -14.29
CA THR A 20 7.97 8.15 -15.31
C THR A 20 8.63 7.33 -16.42
N LEU A 21 9.29 6.21 -16.08
CA LEU A 21 9.89 5.32 -17.07
C LEU A 21 8.83 4.67 -17.96
N VAL A 22 7.75 4.15 -17.36
CA VAL A 22 6.63 3.56 -18.12
C VAL A 22 5.98 4.59 -19.04
N ASP A 23 5.74 5.81 -18.54
CA ASP A 23 5.18 6.89 -19.35
C ASP A 23 6.06 7.21 -20.58
N LYS A 24 7.40 7.24 -20.41
CA LYS A 24 8.32 7.48 -21.51
C LYS A 24 8.36 6.32 -22.52
N LEU A 25 8.32 5.08 -22.03
CA LEU A 25 8.18 3.91 -22.89
C LEU A 25 6.88 3.95 -23.70
N LEU A 26 5.76 4.30 -23.07
CA LEU A 26 4.48 4.45 -23.77
C LEU A 26 4.54 5.57 -24.83
N GLN A 27 5.11 6.73 -24.50
CA GLN A 27 5.20 7.89 -25.39
C GLN A 27 6.09 7.62 -26.62
N GLN A 28 7.25 6.99 -26.42
CA GLN A 28 8.25 6.81 -27.47
C GLN A 28 8.01 5.53 -28.31
N SER A 29 7.18 4.60 -27.85
CA SER A 29 6.86 3.38 -28.60
C SER A 29 6.06 3.64 -29.89
N GLY A 30 5.51 4.84 -30.08
CA GLY A 30 4.61 5.14 -31.20
C GLY A 30 3.22 4.49 -31.07
N THR A 31 2.90 3.94 -29.91
CA THR A 31 1.59 3.30 -29.65
C THR A 31 0.45 4.30 -29.56
N PHE A 32 0.73 5.55 -29.18
CA PHE A 32 -0.24 6.64 -29.13
C PHE A 32 -0.25 7.46 -30.41
N ASP A 33 -1.42 7.81 -30.90
CA ASP A 33 -1.55 8.82 -31.96
C ASP A 33 -1.03 10.18 -31.48
N ALA A 34 -0.35 10.92 -32.36
CA ALA A 34 0.24 12.24 -32.10
C ALA A 34 -0.77 13.32 -31.58
N ARG A 35 -2.05 12.98 -31.50
CA ARG A 35 -3.14 13.85 -31.02
C ARG A 35 -3.54 13.58 -29.57
N THR A 36 -3.06 12.52 -28.93
CA THR A 36 -3.34 12.25 -27.53
C THR A 36 -2.32 13.07 -26.72
N GLU A 37 -2.76 14.16 -26.11
CA GLU A 37 -1.91 14.95 -25.21
C GLU A 37 -1.36 14.02 -24.14
N ALA A 38 -0.04 14.01 -24.02
CA ALA A 38 0.67 13.23 -23.01
C ALA A 38 0.31 13.77 -21.61
N GLN A 39 -0.65 13.15 -20.96
CA GLN A 39 -0.86 13.36 -19.52
C GLN A 39 0.32 12.74 -18.78
N GLU A 40 0.92 13.49 -17.88
CA GLU A 40 1.92 12.95 -16.97
C GLU A 40 1.26 11.95 -16.01
N ARG A 41 1.97 10.87 -15.67
CA ARG A 41 1.50 9.78 -14.80
C ARG A 41 0.26 9.05 -15.33
N VAL A 42 0.33 8.68 -16.58
CA VAL A 42 -0.77 8.03 -17.32
C VAL A 42 -1.18 6.70 -16.65
N MET A 43 -0.23 5.98 -16.03
CA MET A 43 -0.51 4.73 -15.31
C MET A 43 -1.15 4.95 -13.94
N ASP A 44 -0.94 6.08 -13.28
CA ASP A 44 -1.53 6.38 -11.98
C ASP A 44 -2.96 6.94 -12.17
N SER A 45 -3.92 6.08 -12.46
CA SER A 45 -5.32 6.48 -12.72
C SER A 45 -6.12 6.77 -11.44
N ASN A 46 -5.66 6.31 -10.28
CA ASN A 46 -6.31 6.53 -9.00
C ASN A 46 -5.76 7.82 -8.35
N ASP A 47 -6.66 8.71 -7.92
CA ASP A 47 -6.27 9.97 -7.26
C ASP A 47 -5.41 9.72 -6.01
N LEU A 48 -5.66 8.62 -5.29
CA LEU A 48 -4.88 8.23 -4.11
C LEU A 48 -3.44 7.83 -4.46
N GLU A 49 -3.23 7.14 -5.60
CA GLU A 49 -1.89 6.82 -6.11
C GLU A 49 -1.12 8.09 -6.48
N LYS A 50 -1.79 9.03 -7.15
CA LYS A 50 -1.19 10.33 -7.52
C LYS A 50 -0.81 11.16 -6.31
N GLU A 51 -1.69 11.23 -5.30
CA GLU A 51 -1.44 11.99 -4.07
C GLU A 51 -0.31 11.40 -3.22
N ARG A 52 -0.22 10.07 -3.17
CA ARG A 52 0.78 9.36 -2.37
C ARG A 52 2.07 9.05 -3.09
N GLY A 53 2.08 9.16 -4.43
CA GLY A 53 3.22 8.80 -5.26
C GLY A 53 3.56 7.31 -5.28
N ILE A 54 2.60 6.43 -4.95
CA ILE A 54 2.80 4.98 -4.89
C ILE A 54 1.81 4.25 -5.80
N THR A 55 2.25 3.16 -6.42
CA THR A 55 1.35 2.22 -7.11
C THR A 55 0.70 1.31 -6.08
N ILE A 56 -0.63 1.27 -6.06
CA ILE A 56 -1.44 0.45 -5.15
C ILE A 56 -1.91 -0.82 -5.84
N LEU A 57 -2.43 -0.68 -7.07
CA LEU A 57 -2.93 -1.79 -7.87
C LEU A 57 -2.04 -2.03 -9.08
N ALA A 58 -1.78 -3.29 -9.38
CA ALA A 58 -1.08 -3.67 -10.59
C ALA A 58 -1.92 -3.32 -11.83
N LYS A 59 -1.28 -2.75 -12.85
CA LYS A 59 -1.91 -2.35 -14.10
C LYS A 59 -1.22 -2.99 -15.28
N ASN A 60 -2.02 -3.38 -16.24
CA ASN A 60 -1.54 -4.01 -17.47
C ASN A 60 -1.60 -2.99 -18.61
N THR A 61 -0.52 -2.90 -19.35
CA THR A 61 -0.44 -2.15 -20.61
C THR A 61 0.35 -2.94 -21.63
N ALA A 62 0.27 -2.59 -22.90
CA ALA A 62 1.08 -3.17 -23.94
C ALA A 62 1.53 -2.11 -24.93
N ILE A 63 2.76 -2.22 -25.38
CA ILE A 63 3.34 -1.35 -26.40
C ILE A 63 3.73 -2.16 -27.63
N LYS A 64 3.75 -1.51 -28.78
CA LYS A 64 4.35 -2.03 -30.00
C LYS A 64 5.68 -1.31 -30.22
N TRP A 65 6.73 -2.09 -30.42
CA TRP A 65 8.03 -1.56 -30.81
C TRP A 65 8.59 -2.42 -31.94
N ASN A 66 8.71 -1.82 -33.12
CA ASN A 66 8.94 -2.56 -34.37
C ASN A 66 7.91 -3.68 -34.57
N ASP A 67 8.35 -4.91 -34.79
CA ASP A 67 7.49 -6.10 -34.95
C ASP A 67 7.12 -6.77 -33.61
N TYR A 68 7.61 -6.22 -32.48
CA TYR A 68 7.39 -6.79 -31.16
C TYR A 68 6.19 -6.16 -30.46
N ARG A 69 5.49 -7.00 -29.72
CA ARG A 69 4.53 -6.61 -28.70
C ARG A 69 5.12 -6.87 -27.33
N ILE A 70 5.16 -5.86 -26.51
CA ILE A 70 5.69 -5.92 -25.15
C ILE A 70 4.54 -5.62 -24.18
N ASN A 71 4.10 -6.64 -23.45
CA ASN A 71 3.16 -6.48 -22.33
C ASN A 71 3.95 -6.03 -21.10
N ILE A 72 3.50 -4.95 -20.50
CA ILE A 72 4.11 -4.35 -19.31
C ILE A 72 3.09 -4.42 -18.18
N VAL A 73 3.48 -5.07 -17.09
CA VAL A 73 2.68 -5.10 -15.86
C VAL A 73 3.36 -4.20 -14.83
N ASP A 74 2.70 -3.10 -14.50
CA ASP A 74 3.16 -2.20 -13.43
C ASP A 74 2.83 -2.82 -12.08
N THR A 75 3.84 -2.99 -11.21
CA THR A 75 3.69 -3.66 -9.92
C THR A 75 3.74 -2.69 -8.75
N PRO A 76 2.93 -2.91 -7.69
CA PRO A 76 3.12 -2.21 -6.45
C PRO A 76 4.53 -2.43 -5.88
N GLY A 77 5.17 -1.36 -5.40
CA GLY A 77 6.48 -1.46 -4.76
C GLY A 77 6.41 -1.78 -3.27
N HIS A 78 5.28 -1.52 -2.61
CA HIS A 78 5.15 -1.64 -1.17
C HIS A 78 4.82 -3.08 -0.73
N ALA A 79 5.45 -3.54 0.35
CA ALA A 79 5.31 -4.91 0.86
C ALA A 79 3.87 -5.25 1.30
N ASP A 80 3.07 -4.26 1.71
CA ASP A 80 1.66 -4.45 2.08
C ASP A 80 0.81 -4.95 0.90
N PHE A 81 1.28 -4.78 -0.33
CA PHE A 81 0.65 -5.28 -1.56
C PHE A 81 1.35 -6.53 -2.12
N GLY A 82 2.03 -7.29 -1.26
CA GLY A 82 2.80 -8.49 -1.65
C GLY A 82 1.99 -9.54 -2.40
N GLY A 83 0.70 -9.70 -2.09
CA GLY A 83 -0.20 -10.58 -2.84
C GLY A 83 -0.41 -10.15 -4.29
N GLU A 84 -0.43 -8.83 -4.57
CA GLU A 84 -0.48 -8.30 -5.93
C GLU A 84 0.82 -8.63 -6.68
N VAL A 85 1.96 -8.44 -6.03
CA VAL A 85 3.29 -8.72 -6.60
C VAL A 85 3.39 -10.19 -7.02
N GLU A 86 3.01 -11.13 -6.16
CA GLU A 86 3.04 -12.57 -6.42
C GLU A 86 2.23 -12.94 -7.67
N ARG A 87 1.03 -12.39 -7.79
CA ARG A 87 0.14 -12.64 -8.93
C ARG A 87 0.72 -12.08 -10.23
N VAL A 88 1.33 -10.90 -10.17
CA VAL A 88 2.01 -10.31 -11.33
C VAL A 88 3.16 -11.19 -11.79
N MET A 89 4.01 -11.68 -10.85
CA MET A 89 5.16 -12.54 -11.19
C MET A 89 4.75 -13.83 -11.91
N SER A 90 3.54 -14.36 -11.65
CA SER A 90 3.02 -15.54 -12.34
C SER A 90 2.64 -15.30 -13.81
N MET A 91 2.48 -14.05 -14.23
CA MET A 91 2.05 -13.67 -15.59
C MET A 91 3.19 -13.29 -16.53
N VAL A 92 4.37 -13.01 -16.01
CA VAL A 92 5.48 -12.43 -16.79
C VAL A 92 6.64 -13.41 -17.00
N ASP A 93 7.55 -13.08 -17.92
CA ASP A 93 8.71 -13.89 -18.27
C ASP A 93 10.03 -13.26 -17.77
N SER A 94 10.01 -11.98 -17.43
CA SER A 94 11.16 -11.24 -16.90
C SER A 94 10.70 -10.02 -16.10
N VAL A 95 11.63 -9.39 -15.38
CA VAL A 95 11.39 -8.18 -14.60
C VAL A 95 12.37 -7.07 -14.97
N LEU A 96 11.88 -5.85 -15.10
CA LEU A 96 12.70 -4.64 -15.14
C LEU A 96 12.85 -4.12 -13.71
N LEU A 97 14.03 -4.22 -13.15
CA LEU A 97 14.36 -3.70 -11.84
C LEU A 97 14.91 -2.28 -11.97
N VAL A 98 14.10 -1.29 -11.61
CA VAL A 98 14.49 0.12 -11.68
C VAL A 98 15.08 0.56 -10.35
N VAL A 99 16.32 1.04 -10.38
CA VAL A 99 17.08 1.48 -9.21
C VAL A 99 17.58 2.90 -9.42
N ASP A 100 17.41 3.77 -8.42
CA ASP A 100 17.91 5.15 -8.46
C ASP A 100 19.45 5.15 -8.39
N ALA A 101 20.10 5.89 -9.31
CA ALA A 101 21.56 5.99 -9.41
C ALA A 101 22.23 6.65 -8.20
N PHE A 102 21.47 7.31 -7.32
CA PHE A 102 21.97 7.93 -6.11
C PHE A 102 21.71 7.07 -4.87
N ASP A 103 20.46 6.59 -4.71
CA ASP A 103 20.01 5.91 -3.49
C ASP A 103 20.41 4.42 -3.47
N GLY A 104 20.55 3.79 -4.66
CA GLY A 104 20.83 2.36 -4.78
C GLY A 104 19.61 1.48 -4.43
N PRO A 105 19.83 0.15 -4.29
CA PRO A 105 18.75 -0.77 -3.95
C PRO A 105 18.24 -0.54 -2.53
N MET A 106 16.91 -0.43 -2.39
CA MET A 106 16.20 -0.14 -1.15
C MET A 106 15.43 -1.39 -0.66
N PRO A 107 14.95 -1.44 0.59
CA PRO A 107 14.30 -2.64 1.15
C PRO A 107 13.13 -3.20 0.35
N GLN A 108 12.32 -2.33 -0.25
CA GLN A 108 11.21 -2.78 -1.12
C GLN A 108 11.74 -3.45 -2.39
N THR A 109 12.83 -2.94 -2.96
CA THR A 109 13.55 -3.59 -4.06
C THR A 109 13.93 -5.02 -3.69
N ARG A 110 14.50 -5.22 -2.50
CA ARG A 110 14.87 -6.55 -1.98
C ARG A 110 13.67 -7.50 -1.90
N PHE A 111 12.55 -7.02 -1.36
CA PHE A 111 11.32 -7.82 -1.20
C PHE A 111 10.79 -8.30 -2.55
N VAL A 112 10.60 -7.37 -3.50
CA VAL A 112 10.02 -7.70 -4.81
C VAL A 112 10.96 -8.56 -5.65
N THR A 113 12.27 -8.29 -5.60
CA THR A 113 13.30 -9.09 -6.28
C THR A 113 13.33 -10.53 -5.75
N LYS A 114 13.23 -10.72 -4.42
CA LYS A 114 13.13 -12.05 -3.81
C LYS A 114 11.95 -12.85 -4.36
N LYS A 115 10.78 -12.20 -4.51
CA LYS A 115 9.60 -12.83 -5.10
C LYS A 115 9.81 -13.16 -6.59
N ALA A 116 10.40 -12.27 -7.36
CA ALA A 116 10.72 -12.53 -8.76
C ALA A 116 11.69 -13.73 -8.93
N PHE A 117 12.71 -13.82 -8.10
CA PHE A 117 13.67 -14.93 -8.13
C PHE A 117 13.03 -16.27 -7.73
N ALA A 118 12.10 -16.28 -6.77
CA ALA A 118 11.34 -17.47 -6.41
C ALA A 118 10.50 -18.03 -7.57
N HIS A 119 10.09 -17.16 -8.52
CA HIS A 119 9.43 -17.54 -9.77
C HIS A 119 10.40 -17.86 -10.91
N GLY A 120 11.72 -17.86 -10.66
CA GLY A 120 12.74 -18.14 -11.68
C GLY A 120 12.93 -17.04 -12.73
N LEU A 121 12.40 -15.84 -12.48
CA LEU A 121 12.48 -14.72 -13.42
C LEU A 121 13.90 -14.16 -13.48
N LYS A 122 14.32 -13.77 -14.69
CA LYS A 122 15.62 -13.12 -14.92
C LYS A 122 15.42 -11.61 -14.95
N PRO A 123 16.22 -10.83 -14.22
CA PRO A 123 16.08 -9.38 -14.17
C PRO A 123 16.83 -8.68 -15.31
N ILE A 124 16.29 -7.55 -15.78
CA ILE A 124 17.04 -6.49 -16.45
C ILE A 124 17.13 -5.34 -15.45
N VAL A 125 18.33 -4.88 -15.15
CA VAL A 125 18.54 -3.79 -14.19
C VAL A 125 18.59 -2.46 -14.93
N VAL A 126 17.73 -1.52 -14.54
CA VAL A 126 17.69 -0.16 -15.08
C VAL A 126 18.17 0.81 -13.99
N ILE A 127 19.38 1.34 -14.18
CA ILE A 127 19.92 2.39 -13.29
C ILE A 127 19.37 3.73 -13.76
N ASN A 128 18.36 4.23 -13.05
CA ASN A 128 17.62 5.43 -13.43
C ASN A 128 18.14 6.67 -12.71
N LYS A 129 17.83 7.85 -13.26
CA LYS A 129 18.24 9.17 -12.76
C LYS A 129 19.74 9.38 -12.77
N VAL A 130 20.42 8.89 -13.80
CA VAL A 130 21.87 9.11 -13.96
C VAL A 130 22.25 10.58 -14.13
N ASP A 131 21.28 11.42 -14.52
CA ASP A 131 21.38 12.88 -14.63
C ASP A 131 21.34 13.61 -13.27
N ARG A 132 21.00 12.91 -12.18
CA ARG A 132 20.89 13.51 -10.84
C ARG A 132 22.28 13.92 -10.32
N PRO A 133 22.44 15.15 -9.78
CA PRO A 133 23.70 15.54 -9.13
C PRO A 133 24.08 14.57 -8.00
N GLY A 134 25.29 14.04 -8.06
CA GLY A 134 25.79 13.07 -7.10
C GLY A 134 25.39 11.62 -7.39
N ALA A 135 24.81 11.34 -8.55
CA ALA A 135 24.62 9.97 -9.04
C ALA A 135 25.96 9.20 -9.07
N ARG A 136 25.94 7.91 -8.75
CA ARG A 136 27.08 7.00 -8.69
C ARG A 136 26.71 5.64 -9.26
N PRO A 137 26.49 5.58 -10.59
CA PRO A 137 25.94 4.40 -11.25
C PRO A 137 26.73 3.12 -10.97
N ASP A 138 28.06 3.16 -11.03
CA ASP A 138 28.92 1.98 -10.81
C ASP A 138 28.77 1.42 -9.40
N TRP A 139 28.74 2.29 -8.40
CA TRP A 139 28.49 1.86 -7.02
C TRP A 139 27.12 1.21 -6.86
N VAL A 140 26.09 1.73 -7.56
CA VAL A 140 24.74 1.14 -7.52
C VAL A 140 24.73 -0.24 -8.15
N VAL A 141 25.46 -0.45 -9.24
CA VAL A 141 25.62 -1.78 -9.88
C VAL A 141 26.22 -2.77 -8.90
N ASP A 142 27.29 -2.41 -8.20
CA ASP A 142 27.91 -3.26 -7.17
C ASP A 142 26.92 -3.60 -6.06
N GLN A 143 26.13 -2.63 -5.60
CA GLN A 143 25.10 -2.85 -4.56
C GLN A 143 23.96 -3.77 -5.04
N VAL A 144 23.57 -3.69 -6.30
CA VAL A 144 22.58 -4.59 -6.89
C VAL A 144 23.13 -6.01 -7.00
N PHE A 145 24.40 -6.15 -7.42
CA PHE A 145 25.06 -7.44 -7.45
C PHE A 145 25.12 -8.09 -6.06
N ASP A 146 25.56 -7.34 -5.05
CA ASP A 146 25.58 -7.79 -3.65
C ASP A 146 24.17 -8.19 -3.16
N LEU A 147 23.15 -7.42 -3.54
CA LEU A 147 21.76 -7.75 -3.22
C LEU A 147 21.36 -9.10 -3.82
N PHE A 148 21.69 -9.36 -5.09
CA PHE A 148 21.32 -10.60 -5.77
C PHE A 148 22.05 -11.81 -5.16
N VAL A 149 23.34 -11.67 -4.85
CA VAL A 149 24.10 -12.70 -4.12
C VAL A 149 23.44 -13.00 -2.75
N ASN A 150 23.04 -11.97 -2.01
CA ASN A 150 22.36 -12.11 -0.72
C ASN A 150 20.92 -12.68 -0.81
N LEU A 151 20.37 -12.77 -2.01
CA LEU A 151 19.07 -13.38 -2.30
C LEU A 151 19.20 -14.79 -2.90
N ASP A 152 20.40 -15.39 -2.85
CA ASP A 152 20.71 -16.71 -3.41
C ASP A 152 20.35 -16.80 -4.90
N ALA A 153 20.65 -15.73 -5.68
CA ALA A 153 20.42 -15.70 -7.11
C ALA A 153 21.22 -16.78 -7.83
N THR A 154 20.63 -17.36 -8.88
CA THR A 154 21.32 -18.32 -9.75
C THR A 154 22.37 -17.60 -10.63
N ASP A 155 23.34 -18.36 -11.18
CA ASP A 155 24.35 -17.80 -12.11
C ASP A 155 23.69 -17.05 -13.28
N GLU A 156 22.57 -17.56 -13.79
CA GLU A 156 21.80 -16.93 -14.86
C GLU A 156 21.12 -15.62 -14.43
N GLN A 157 20.76 -15.49 -13.16
CA GLN A 157 20.19 -14.26 -12.59
C GLN A 157 21.27 -13.24 -12.25
N LEU A 158 22.51 -13.70 -11.98
CA LEU A 158 23.67 -12.84 -11.75
C LEU A 158 24.27 -12.30 -13.07
N ASP A 159 24.01 -12.93 -14.23
CA ASP A 159 24.37 -12.41 -15.56
C ASP A 159 23.27 -11.46 -16.08
N PHE A 160 22.93 -10.46 -15.28
CA PHE A 160 21.88 -9.50 -15.63
C PHE A 160 22.40 -8.38 -16.55
N PRO A 161 21.65 -8.02 -17.60
CA PRO A 161 21.94 -6.84 -18.40
C PRO A 161 21.65 -5.56 -17.62
N ILE A 162 22.48 -4.53 -17.85
CA ILE A 162 22.36 -3.21 -17.25
C ILE A 162 22.02 -2.21 -18.34
N VAL A 163 21.03 -1.36 -18.06
CA VAL A 163 20.67 -0.20 -18.88
C VAL A 163 20.67 1.03 -17.98
N TYR A 164 21.36 2.07 -18.39
CA TYR A 164 21.34 3.36 -17.72
C TYR A 164 20.23 4.22 -18.31
N ALA A 165 19.53 4.98 -17.49
CA ALA A 165 18.40 5.78 -17.94
C ALA A 165 18.29 7.12 -17.20
N SER A 166 17.77 8.12 -17.89
CA SER A 166 17.12 9.29 -17.31
C SER A 166 15.67 9.30 -17.79
N ALA A 167 14.79 8.68 -17.01
CA ALA A 167 13.38 8.61 -17.34
C ALA A 167 12.75 10.01 -17.50
N LEU A 168 13.20 10.99 -16.71
CA LEU A 168 12.72 12.37 -16.80
C LEU A 168 13.01 12.96 -18.19
N ASN A 169 14.23 12.75 -18.69
CA ASN A 169 14.67 13.27 -20.00
C ASN A 169 14.26 12.35 -21.16
N GLY A 170 13.83 11.11 -20.87
CA GLY A 170 13.40 10.14 -21.87
C GLY A 170 14.56 9.53 -22.68
N ILE A 171 15.71 9.33 -22.07
CA ILE A 171 16.93 8.81 -22.68
C ILE A 171 17.44 7.56 -21.95
N ALA A 172 18.09 6.67 -22.69
CA ALA A 172 18.72 5.46 -22.16
C ALA A 172 20.06 5.16 -22.86
N GLY A 173 20.90 4.34 -22.24
CA GLY A 173 22.18 3.94 -22.79
C GLY A 173 22.68 2.63 -22.17
N LEU A 174 23.62 1.97 -22.82
CA LEU A 174 24.32 0.81 -22.25
C LEU A 174 25.56 1.23 -21.44
N ASP A 175 25.93 2.49 -21.55
CA ASP A 175 26.97 3.15 -20.77
C ASP A 175 26.41 4.49 -20.28
N HIS A 176 26.67 4.84 -19.02
CA HIS A 176 26.15 6.09 -18.41
C HIS A 176 26.86 7.34 -18.96
N GLU A 177 28.05 7.19 -19.61
CA GLU A 177 28.78 8.27 -20.28
C GLU A 177 28.39 8.41 -21.75
N ASP A 178 27.75 7.38 -22.36
CA ASP A 178 27.32 7.37 -23.76
C ASP A 178 25.83 7.02 -23.85
N MET A 179 24.99 8.02 -23.58
CA MET A 179 23.52 7.90 -23.57
C MET A 179 22.98 8.21 -24.99
N ALA A 180 22.01 7.40 -25.44
CA ALA A 180 21.26 7.71 -26.65
C ALA A 180 20.28 8.88 -26.43
N ASP A 181 19.74 9.42 -27.53
CA ASP A 181 18.76 10.53 -27.46
C ASP A 181 17.33 10.08 -27.13
N ASP A 182 17.11 8.77 -26.99
CA ASP A 182 15.80 8.16 -26.71
C ASP A 182 15.91 6.87 -25.89
N MET A 183 14.78 6.15 -25.69
CA MET A 183 14.71 4.89 -24.95
C MET A 183 15.02 3.65 -25.81
N THR A 184 15.48 3.78 -27.04
CA THR A 184 15.81 2.66 -27.96
C THR A 184 16.72 1.61 -27.30
N PRO A 185 17.81 1.95 -26.57
CA PRO A 185 18.64 0.96 -25.91
C PRO A 185 17.89 0.08 -24.91
N LEU A 186 16.90 0.63 -24.19
CA LEU A 186 16.08 -0.13 -23.27
C LEU A 186 15.11 -1.06 -24.00
N TYR A 187 14.45 -0.62 -25.07
CA TYR A 187 13.61 -1.50 -25.89
C TYR A 187 14.42 -2.65 -26.47
N GLN A 188 15.61 -2.36 -26.99
CA GLN A 188 16.50 -3.40 -27.56
C GLN A 188 16.90 -4.41 -26.48
N ALA A 189 17.27 -3.95 -25.29
CA ALA A 189 17.60 -4.83 -24.17
C ALA A 189 16.42 -5.74 -23.79
N ILE A 190 15.17 -5.20 -23.78
CA ILE A 190 13.97 -6.00 -23.51
C ILE A 190 13.78 -7.07 -24.58
N VAL A 191 13.88 -6.72 -25.86
CA VAL A 191 13.65 -7.64 -26.97
C VAL A 191 14.72 -8.75 -27.01
N ASP A 192 15.98 -8.41 -26.74
CA ASP A 192 17.12 -9.34 -26.86
C ASP A 192 17.25 -10.26 -25.62
N ARG A 193 16.86 -9.78 -24.42
CA ARG A 193 17.15 -10.48 -23.17
C ARG A 193 15.94 -11.12 -22.52
N VAL A 194 14.73 -10.59 -22.73
CA VAL A 194 13.50 -11.24 -22.24
C VAL A 194 13.19 -12.44 -23.13
N PRO A 195 13.05 -13.64 -22.57
CA PRO A 195 12.67 -14.81 -23.37
C PRO A 195 11.27 -14.64 -23.96
N ALA A 196 11.08 -15.20 -25.16
CA ALA A 196 9.73 -15.39 -25.67
C ALA A 196 8.96 -16.39 -24.80
N PRO A 197 7.62 -16.26 -24.67
CA PRO A 197 6.82 -17.20 -23.90
C PRO A 197 6.99 -18.65 -24.38
N ASP A 198 7.41 -19.53 -23.48
CA ASP A 198 7.48 -20.97 -23.73
C ASP A 198 6.11 -21.60 -23.42
N VAL A 199 5.28 -21.76 -24.44
CA VAL A 199 3.87 -22.17 -24.30
C VAL A 199 3.43 -23.07 -25.46
N ASP A 200 2.45 -23.94 -25.19
CA ASP A 200 1.80 -24.80 -26.18
C ASP A 200 0.62 -24.05 -26.83
N LEU A 201 0.75 -23.72 -28.12
CA LEU A 201 -0.28 -23.01 -28.90
C LEU A 201 -1.43 -23.89 -29.36
N ASP A 202 -1.17 -25.16 -29.57
CA ASP A 202 -2.12 -26.10 -30.20
C ASP A 202 -2.84 -26.98 -29.16
N GLY A 203 -2.42 -26.89 -27.91
CA GLY A 203 -3.06 -27.61 -26.80
C GLY A 203 -4.44 -27.05 -26.42
N PRO A 204 -5.21 -27.80 -25.60
CA PRO A 204 -6.49 -27.33 -25.11
C PRO A 204 -6.34 -26.10 -24.21
N LEU A 205 -7.31 -25.17 -24.28
CA LEU A 205 -7.28 -23.91 -23.52
C LEU A 205 -7.03 -24.14 -22.04
N GLN A 206 -6.10 -23.39 -21.48
CA GLN A 206 -5.84 -23.27 -20.05
C GLN A 206 -5.36 -21.85 -19.74
N MET A 207 -6.12 -21.13 -18.91
CA MET A 207 -5.82 -19.76 -18.48
C MET A 207 -6.15 -19.61 -17.00
N GLN A 208 -5.25 -19.00 -16.22
CA GLN A 208 -5.51 -18.71 -14.82
C GLN A 208 -5.85 -17.24 -14.63
N ILE A 209 -6.84 -16.97 -13.79
CA ILE A 209 -7.23 -15.63 -13.38
C ILE A 209 -6.28 -15.15 -12.29
N SER A 210 -5.49 -14.12 -12.59
CA SER A 210 -4.52 -13.50 -11.68
C SER A 210 -5.00 -12.18 -11.10
N GLN A 211 -5.89 -11.48 -11.81
CA GLN A 211 -6.47 -10.21 -11.39
C GLN A 211 -7.95 -10.15 -11.75
N LEU A 212 -8.71 -9.38 -11.00
CA LEU A 212 -10.11 -9.09 -11.27
C LEU A 212 -10.31 -7.59 -11.41
N ASP A 213 -11.22 -7.23 -12.31
CA ASP A 213 -11.70 -5.88 -12.47
C ASP A 213 -13.23 -5.91 -12.59
N TYR A 214 -13.87 -4.79 -12.43
CA TYR A 214 -15.33 -4.68 -12.49
C TYR A 214 -15.77 -3.49 -13.32
N ASN A 215 -16.73 -3.73 -14.17
CA ASN A 215 -17.38 -2.69 -14.96
C ASN A 215 -18.89 -2.82 -14.82
N ASN A 216 -19.59 -1.71 -14.59
CA ASN A 216 -21.03 -1.70 -14.37
C ASN A 216 -21.86 -2.25 -15.57
N TYR A 217 -21.29 -2.29 -16.78
CA TYR A 217 -21.97 -2.75 -18.00
C TYR A 217 -21.70 -4.22 -18.32
N VAL A 218 -20.48 -4.69 -18.07
CA VAL A 218 -20.06 -6.06 -18.43
C VAL A 218 -19.87 -6.98 -17.23
N GLY A 219 -19.98 -6.43 -16.01
CA GLY A 219 -19.79 -7.17 -14.77
C GLY A 219 -18.33 -7.42 -14.45
N VAL A 220 -18.04 -8.59 -13.88
CA VAL A 220 -16.68 -9.01 -13.52
C VAL A 220 -15.85 -9.28 -14.78
N ILE A 221 -14.62 -8.78 -14.77
CA ILE A 221 -13.62 -8.95 -15.82
C ILE A 221 -12.46 -9.74 -15.21
N GLY A 222 -12.17 -10.93 -15.74
CA GLY A 222 -11.03 -11.72 -15.33
C GLY A 222 -9.81 -11.40 -16.19
N ILE A 223 -8.68 -11.11 -15.56
CA ILE A 223 -7.40 -10.83 -16.23
C ILE A 223 -6.42 -11.92 -15.86
N GLY A 224 -5.69 -12.41 -16.85
CA GLY A 224 -4.67 -13.42 -16.64
C GLY A 224 -3.91 -13.76 -17.92
N ARG A 225 -2.92 -14.64 -17.76
CA ARG A 225 -2.12 -15.16 -18.87
C ARG A 225 -2.69 -16.47 -19.36
N ILE A 226 -2.82 -16.61 -20.68
CA ILE A 226 -3.13 -17.89 -21.32
C ILE A 226 -1.86 -18.76 -21.24
N LYS A 227 -1.95 -19.89 -20.54
CA LYS A 227 -0.83 -20.83 -20.39
C LYS A 227 -0.74 -21.81 -21.57
N ARG A 228 -1.89 -22.15 -22.16
CA ARG A 228 -1.98 -23.13 -23.25
C ARG A 228 -3.19 -22.83 -24.14
N GLY A 229 -3.06 -23.08 -25.44
CA GLY A 229 -4.15 -23.02 -26.41
C GLY A 229 -4.57 -21.60 -26.78
N LYS A 230 -5.81 -21.46 -27.18
CA LYS A 230 -6.41 -20.22 -27.69
C LYS A 230 -7.79 -19.99 -27.10
N VAL A 231 -8.17 -18.73 -26.98
CA VAL A 231 -9.52 -18.34 -26.54
C VAL A 231 -10.16 -17.39 -27.55
N LYS A 232 -11.47 -17.57 -27.75
CA LYS A 232 -12.28 -16.74 -28.67
C LYS A 232 -13.54 -16.23 -27.97
N PRO A 233 -14.10 -15.10 -28.42
CA PRO A 233 -15.42 -14.68 -27.99
C PRO A 233 -16.47 -15.77 -28.24
N ASN A 234 -17.45 -15.88 -27.35
CA ASN A 234 -18.52 -16.89 -27.40
C ASN A 234 -18.10 -18.35 -27.22
N GLN A 235 -16.83 -18.63 -26.90
CA GLN A 235 -16.36 -20.00 -26.65
C GLN A 235 -16.96 -20.55 -25.34
N GLN A 236 -17.37 -21.82 -25.37
CA GLN A 236 -17.74 -22.55 -24.15
C GLN A 236 -16.47 -22.96 -23.40
N VAL A 237 -16.48 -22.78 -22.10
CA VAL A 237 -15.36 -23.08 -21.23
C VAL A 237 -15.84 -23.70 -19.91
N THR A 238 -14.99 -24.44 -19.25
CA THR A 238 -15.19 -24.89 -17.88
C THR A 238 -14.26 -24.10 -16.95
N ILE A 239 -14.81 -23.58 -15.88
CA ILE A 239 -14.08 -22.85 -14.84
C ILE A 239 -13.92 -23.80 -13.66
N ILE A 240 -12.71 -23.95 -13.16
CA ILE A 240 -12.38 -24.73 -11.98
C ILE A 240 -11.79 -23.80 -10.93
N ASP A 241 -12.37 -23.81 -9.74
CA ASP A 241 -11.90 -23.00 -8.61
C ASP A 241 -10.74 -23.66 -7.83
N SER A 242 -10.20 -22.95 -6.85
CA SER A 242 -9.11 -23.44 -6.01
C SER A 242 -9.46 -24.66 -5.15
N GLU A 243 -10.76 -24.95 -4.95
CA GLU A 243 -11.26 -26.12 -4.22
C GLU A 243 -11.52 -27.31 -5.15
N GLY A 244 -11.34 -27.13 -6.47
CA GLY A 244 -11.58 -28.17 -7.48
C GLY A 244 -13.04 -28.26 -7.96
N LYS A 245 -13.92 -27.33 -7.58
CA LYS A 245 -15.29 -27.28 -8.02
C LYS A 245 -15.37 -26.69 -9.42
N THR A 246 -16.12 -27.35 -10.29
CA THR A 246 -16.25 -26.95 -11.69
C THR A 246 -17.61 -26.33 -11.99
N ARG A 247 -17.59 -25.36 -12.91
CA ARG A 247 -18.80 -24.77 -13.49
C ARG A 247 -18.58 -24.43 -14.96
N ASN A 248 -19.64 -24.48 -15.73
CA ASN A 248 -19.59 -24.14 -17.15
C ASN A 248 -19.80 -22.64 -17.33
N GLY A 249 -19.11 -22.06 -18.30
CA GLY A 249 -19.22 -20.68 -18.67
C GLY A 249 -19.14 -20.46 -20.18
N LYS A 250 -19.51 -19.27 -20.60
CA LYS A 250 -19.38 -18.85 -22.00
C LYS A 250 -18.62 -17.52 -22.00
N VAL A 251 -17.48 -17.47 -22.68
CA VAL A 251 -16.67 -16.25 -22.84
C VAL A 251 -17.51 -15.19 -23.56
N GLY A 252 -17.64 -14.01 -22.99
CA GLY A 252 -18.28 -12.87 -23.65
C GLY A 252 -17.31 -12.23 -24.64
N LYS A 253 -16.53 -11.28 -24.17
CA LYS A 253 -15.49 -10.60 -24.96
C LYS A 253 -14.12 -11.06 -24.52
N VAL A 254 -13.21 -11.09 -25.49
CA VAL A 254 -11.76 -11.22 -25.28
C VAL A 254 -11.14 -9.87 -25.55
N LEU A 255 -10.41 -9.35 -24.58
CA LEU A 255 -9.82 -8.02 -24.62
C LEU A 255 -8.29 -8.12 -24.46
N THR A 256 -7.56 -7.50 -25.35
CA THR A 256 -6.11 -7.36 -25.27
C THR A 256 -5.75 -5.91 -24.94
N HIS A 257 -4.58 -5.69 -24.36
CA HIS A 257 -4.11 -4.34 -24.06
C HIS A 257 -3.34 -3.75 -25.24
N LEU A 258 -3.55 -2.46 -25.54
CA LEU A 258 -2.71 -1.67 -26.41
C LEU A 258 -2.66 -0.24 -25.85
N GLY A 259 -1.48 0.21 -25.44
CA GLY A 259 -1.40 1.37 -24.58
C GLY A 259 -2.19 1.11 -23.28
N LEU A 260 -3.00 2.05 -22.89
CA LEU A 260 -3.86 1.93 -21.70
C LEU A 260 -5.26 1.37 -22.03
N GLU A 261 -5.58 1.22 -23.29
CA GLU A 261 -6.90 0.78 -23.72
C GLU A 261 -6.98 -0.73 -23.82
N ARG A 262 -8.19 -1.24 -23.57
CA ARG A 262 -8.56 -2.65 -23.83
C ARG A 262 -9.26 -2.74 -25.16
N ILE A 263 -8.65 -3.44 -26.09
CA ILE A 263 -9.16 -3.61 -27.46
C ILE A 263 -9.78 -5.00 -27.60
N GLU A 264 -10.96 -5.08 -28.21
CA GLU A 264 -11.60 -6.36 -28.51
C GLU A 264 -10.76 -7.14 -29.52
N SER A 265 -10.57 -8.43 -29.25
CA SER A 265 -9.84 -9.35 -30.12
C SER A 265 -10.71 -10.55 -30.49
N ASP A 266 -10.65 -10.96 -31.76
CA ASP A 266 -11.35 -12.14 -32.25
C ASP A 266 -10.72 -13.45 -31.76
N VAL A 267 -9.44 -13.42 -31.37
CA VAL A 267 -8.71 -14.56 -30.85
C VAL A 267 -7.51 -14.06 -30.02
N ALA A 268 -7.27 -14.73 -28.90
CA ALA A 268 -6.04 -14.58 -28.14
C ALA A 268 -5.38 -15.94 -27.96
N GLU A 269 -4.05 -15.96 -27.98
CA GLU A 269 -3.23 -17.17 -27.99
C GLU A 269 -2.43 -17.32 -26.70
N ALA A 270 -1.98 -18.54 -26.42
CA ALA A 270 -1.11 -18.83 -25.27
C ALA A 270 0.11 -17.88 -25.24
N GLY A 271 0.51 -17.49 -24.03
CA GLY A 271 1.56 -16.52 -23.78
C GLY A 271 1.06 -15.09 -23.59
N ASP A 272 -0.08 -14.71 -24.14
CA ASP A 272 -0.61 -13.34 -24.00
C ASP A 272 -1.31 -13.12 -22.65
N ILE A 273 -1.27 -11.88 -22.19
CA ILE A 273 -2.00 -11.39 -20.99
C ILE A 273 -3.25 -10.70 -21.49
N ILE A 274 -4.41 -11.26 -21.14
CA ILE A 274 -5.71 -10.81 -21.64
C ILE A 274 -6.71 -10.53 -20.54
N ALA A 275 -7.77 -9.84 -20.90
CA ALA A 275 -8.96 -9.70 -20.07
C ALA A 275 -10.15 -10.37 -20.75
N ILE A 276 -10.97 -11.10 -19.99
CA ILE A 276 -12.16 -11.78 -20.47
C ILE A 276 -13.38 -11.39 -19.66
N THR A 277 -14.54 -11.39 -20.31
CA THR A 277 -15.83 -11.04 -19.71
C THR A 277 -16.87 -12.14 -19.93
N GLY A 278 -18.04 -12.01 -19.28
CA GLY A 278 -19.20 -12.88 -19.54
C GLY A 278 -19.22 -14.19 -18.76
N LEU A 279 -18.25 -14.44 -17.91
CA LEU A 279 -18.15 -15.70 -17.15
C LEU A 279 -18.89 -15.68 -15.80
N GLY A 280 -19.59 -14.59 -15.48
CA GLY A 280 -20.28 -14.44 -14.19
C GLY A 280 -19.32 -14.18 -13.03
N GLU A 281 -19.53 -14.87 -11.93
CA GLU A 281 -18.63 -14.76 -10.77
C GLU A 281 -17.31 -15.44 -11.09
N LEU A 282 -16.22 -14.72 -10.86
CA LEU A 282 -14.85 -15.21 -10.99
C LEU A 282 -14.10 -14.90 -9.70
N ASN A 283 -13.20 -15.81 -9.35
CA ASN A 283 -12.26 -15.60 -8.25
C ASN A 283 -10.83 -15.63 -8.77
N ILE A 284 -9.93 -15.04 -8.00
CA ILE A 284 -8.49 -15.17 -8.26
C ILE A 284 -8.10 -16.63 -8.04
N SER A 285 -7.18 -17.11 -8.88
CA SER A 285 -6.76 -18.51 -9.03
C SER A 285 -7.73 -19.42 -9.78
N ASP A 286 -8.95 -18.97 -10.13
CA ASP A 286 -9.82 -19.76 -11.03
C ASP A 286 -9.06 -20.09 -12.31
N THR A 287 -9.14 -21.35 -12.74
CA THR A 287 -8.58 -21.78 -14.02
C THR A 287 -9.70 -21.97 -15.05
N ILE A 288 -9.54 -21.36 -16.20
CA ILE A 288 -10.45 -21.47 -17.33
C ILE A 288 -9.90 -22.49 -18.30
N CYS A 289 -10.65 -23.53 -18.56
CA CYS A 289 -10.23 -24.68 -19.32
C CYS A 289 -11.16 -24.96 -20.51
N ASP A 290 -10.62 -25.70 -21.48
CA ASP A 290 -11.46 -26.40 -22.48
C ASP A 290 -12.40 -27.39 -21.77
N PRO A 291 -13.69 -27.45 -22.11
CA PRO A 291 -14.65 -28.35 -21.45
C PRO A 291 -14.28 -29.83 -21.54
N GLN A 292 -13.52 -30.25 -22.55
CA GLN A 292 -13.08 -31.64 -22.74
C GLN A 292 -11.78 -31.95 -21.98
N ASN A 293 -11.06 -30.92 -21.48
CA ASN A 293 -9.77 -31.05 -20.83
C ASN A 293 -9.67 -30.11 -19.61
N VAL A 294 -10.37 -30.50 -18.55
CA VAL A 294 -10.47 -29.72 -17.32
C VAL A 294 -9.27 -30.03 -16.41
N GLU A 295 -8.32 -29.11 -16.34
CA GLU A 295 -7.09 -29.25 -15.57
C GLU A 295 -6.79 -27.94 -14.82
N ALA A 296 -6.86 -27.98 -13.48
CA ALA A 296 -6.56 -26.82 -12.63
C ALA A 296 -5.08 -26.49 -12.66
N LEU A 297 -4.75 -25.20 -12.72
CA LEU A 297 -3.42 -24.70 -12.38
C LEU A 297 -3.28 -24.60 -10.85
N PRO A 298 -2.05 -24.72 -10.30
CA PRO A 298 -1.82 -24.51 -8.88
C PRO A 298 -2.38 -23.16 -8.44
N ALA A 299 -3.06 -23.13 -7.29
CA ALA A 299 -3.58 -21.90 -6.75
C ALA A 299 -2.44 -20.91 -6.47
N LEU A 300 -2.67 -19.65 -6.82
CA LEU A 300 -1.72 -18.59 -6.51
C LEU A 300 -1.66 -18.40 -5.01
N SER A 301 -0.45 -18.44 -4.44
CA SER A 301 -0.26 -18.21 -3.02
C SER A 301 -0.53 -16.74 -2.70
N VAL A 302 -1.31 -16.52 -1.67
CA VAL A 302 -1.52 -15.17 -1.13
C VAL A 302 -1.02 -15.18 0.29
N ASP A 303 -0.09 -14.30 0.57
CA ASP A 303 0.39 -14.12 1.94
C ASP A 303 -0.77 -13.75 2.86
N GLU A 304 -0.81 -14.35 4.04
CA GLU A 304 -1.89 -14.11 5.00
C GLU A 304 -1.79 -12.75 5.71
N PRO A 305 -2.94 -12.20 6.16
CA PRO A 305 -2.96 -10.96 6.92
C PRO A 305 -2.09 -11.01 8.18
N THR A 306 -1.46 -9.89 8.51
CA THR A 306 -0.63 -9.73 9.73
C THR A 306 -1.21 -8.72 10.72
N VAL A 307 -2.10 -7.84 10.26
CA VAL A 307 -2.72 -6.77 11.06
C VAL A 307 -4.23 -6.82 10.91
N SER A 308 -4.95 -6.55 11.99
CA SER A 308 -6.42 -6.43 12.00
C SER A 308 -6.89 -5.17 12.69
N MET A 309 -8.04 -4.66 12.28
CA MET A 309 -8.73 -3.51 12.86
C MET A 309 -10.23 -3.80 12.95
N PHE A 310 -10.92 -3.09 13.84
CA PHE A 310 -12.40 -3.09 13.85
C PHE A 310 -12.92 -1.88 13.08
N PHE A 311 -13.81 -2.14 12.14
CA PHE A 311 -14.59 -1.14 11.44
C PHE A 311 -15.98 -1.13 12.06
N ASN A 312 -16.29 -0.05 12.79
CA ASN A 312 -17.55 0.08 13.52
C ASN A 312 -18.44 1.12 12.84
N VAL A 313 -19.73 0.97 13.00
CA VAL A 313 -20.69 2.03 12.70
C VAL A 313 -20.32 3.28 13.52
N ASN A 314 -20.38 4.45 12.89
CA ASN A 314 -20.16 5.70 13.61
C ASN A 314 -21.35 6.03 14.50
N THR A 315 -21.14 6.03 15.81
CA THR A 315 -22.15 6.35 16.83
C THR A 315 -21.97 7.73 17.45
N SER A 316 -21.16 8.59 16.82
CA SER A 316 -20.93 9.95 17.32
C SER A 316 -22.18 10.82 17.15
N PRO A 317 -22.32 11.93 17.93
CA PRO A 317 -23.38 12.91 17.73
C PRO A 317 -23.39 13.59 16.36
N PHE A 318 -22.33 13.41 15.58
CA PHE A 318 -22.19 13.96 14.22
C PHE A 318 -22.46 12.93 13.12
N CYS A 319 -22.81 11.70 13.47
CA CYS A 319 -23.14 10.66 12.50
C CYS A 319 -24.22 11.12 11.51
N GLY A 320 -23.99 10.88 10.22
CA GLY A 320 -24.89 11.22 9.13
C GLY A 320 -24.91 12.70 8.72
N LYS A 321 -24.07 13.55 9.33
CA LYS A 321 -23.99 14.96 8.92
C LYS A 321 -23.12 15.16 7.67
N GLU A 322 -22.13 14.32 7.48
CA GLU A 322 -21.11 14.49 6.44
C GLU A 322 -21.12 13.35 5.41
N GLY A 323 -21.43 12.12 5.83
CA GLY A 323 -21.48 10.95 4.97
C GLY A 323 -22.89 10.51 4.58
N LYS A 324 -22.96 9.78 3.46
CA LYS A 324 -24.21 9.21 2.93
C LYS A 324 -24.46 7.77 3.39
N PHE A 325 -23.39 7.02 3.61
CA PHE A 325 -23.44 5.60 3.95
C PHE A 325 -22.95 5.40 5.39
N VAL A 326 -23.88 5.13 6.29
CA VAL A 326 -23.64 5.16 7.74
C VAL A 326 -24.10 3.89 8.46
N THR A 327 -24.75 2.96 7.76
CA THR A 327 -25.31 1.74 8.37
C THR A 327 -24.36 0.55 8.27
N SER A 328 -24.45 -0.39 9.23
CA SER A 328 -23.64 -1.62 9.24
C SER A 328 -23.79 -2.42 7.95
N ARG A 329 -25.01 -2.54 7.42
CA ARG A 329 -25.25 -3.24 6.15
C ARG A 329 -24.52 -2.60 4.98
N GLN A 330 -24.54 -1.27 4.86
CA GLN A 330 -23.84 -0.56 3.77
C GLN A 330 -22.33 -0.75 3.87
N ILE A 331 -21.77 -0.69 5.09
CA ILE A 331 -20.35 -0.95 5.35
C ILE A 331 -20.00 -2.38 4.95
N LEU A 332 -20.77 -3.37 5.40
CA LEU A 332 -20.54 -4.78 5.08
C LEU A 332 -20.64 -5.05 3.57
N ASP A 333 -21.66 -4.53 2.90
CA ASP A 333 -21.83 -4.67 1.45
C ASP A 333 -20.63 -4.09 0.68
N ARG A 334 -20.08 -2.96 1.16
CA ARG A 334 -18.88 -2.36 0.56
C ARG A 334 -17.61 -3.20 0.82
N LEU A 335 -17.45 -3.70 2.06
CA LEU A 335 -16.34 -4.59 2.41
C LEU A 335 -16.37 -5.88 1.60
N ASN A 336 -17.55 -6.48 1.41
CA ASN A 336 -17.72 -7.67 0.57
C ASN A 336 -17.39 -7.43 -0.90
N LYS A 337 -17.69 -6.24 -1.43
CA LYS A 337 -17.23 -5.86 -2.78
C LYS A 337 -15.71 -5.74 -2.86
N GLU A 338 -15.07 -5.25 -1.82
CA GLU A 338 -13.60 -5.19 -1.77
C GLU A 338 -12.96 -6.58 -1.81
N LEU A 339 -13.55 -7.56 -1.10
CA LEU A 339 -13.04 -8.95 -1.07
C LEU A 339 -12.97 -9.60 -2.45
N VAL A 340 -13.79 -9.17 -3.41
CA VAL A 340 -13.75 -9.69 -4.78
C VAL A 340 -12.42 -9.39 -5.46
N HIS A 341 -11.85 -8.20 -5.21
CA HIS A 341 -10.62 -7.73 -5.85
C HIS A 341 -9.39 -7.90 -4.97
N ASN A 342 -9.57 -7.86 -3.67
CA ASN A 342 -8.51 -7.78 -2.67
C ASN A 342 -8.42 -9.08 -1.86
N VAL A 343 -7.73 -10.07 -2.41
CA VAL A 343 -7.60 -11.40 -1.78
C VAL A 343 -6.76 -11.42 -0.50
N ALA A 344 -5.94 -10.38 -0.27
CA ALA A 344 -5.16 -10.24 0.95
C ALA A 344 -5.99 -9.66 2.12
N LEU A 345 -7.23 -9.27 1.86
CA LEU A 345 -8.16 -8.78 2.85
C LEU A 345 -9.02 -9.92 3.39
N ARG A 346 -9.28 -9.91 4.69
CA ARG A 346 -10.29 -10.78 5.32
C ARG A 346 -11.26 -9.90 6.10
N VAL A 347 -12.54 -10.21 6.02
CA VAL A 347 -13.61 -9.54 6.74
C VAL A 347 -14.38 -10.60 7.51
N GLU A 348 -14.51 -10.38 8.82
CA GLU A 348 -15.22 -11.28 9.73
C GLU A 348 -16.28 -10.46 10.49
N GLU A 349 -17.49 -10.99 10.54
CA GLU A 349 -18.53 -10.47 11.42
C GLU A 349 -18.14 -10.78 12.87
N THR A 350 -18.52 -9.89 13.78
CA THR A 350 -18.26 -10.05 15.20
C THR A 350 -19.57 -10.33 15.97
N GLU A 351 -19.48 -10.57 17.27
CA GLU A 351 -20.68 -10.67 18.13
C GLU A 351 -21.47 -9.36 18.15
N ASP A 352 -20.81 -8.24 17.90
CA ASP A 352 -21.43 -6.93 17.73
C ASP A 352 -21.80 -6.75 16.24
N ALA A 353 -23.10 -6.70 15.94
CA ALA A 353 -23.61 -6.53 14.57
C ALA A 353 -23.20 -5.20 13.91
N ASP A 354 -22.73 -4.24 14.69
CA ASP A 354 -22.25 -2.93 14.22
C ASP A 354 -20.72 -2.84 14.09
N ALA A 355 -20.00 -3.97 14.27
CA ALA A 355 -18.55 -4.05 14.21
C ALA A 355 -18.07 -5.20 13.31
N PHE A 356 -17.14 -4.91 12.40
CA PHE A 356 -16.51 -5.90 11.52
C PHE A 356 -15.03 -5.94 11.80
N ARG A 357 -14.46 -7.16 11.94
CA ARG A 357 -13.01 -7.34 11.98
C ARG A 357 -12.49 -7.37 10.56
N VAL A 358 -11.64 -6.43 10.22
CA VAL A 358 -11.00 -6.32 8.91
C VAL A 358 -9.51 -6.57 9.09
N SER A 359 -8.98 -7.57 8.39
CA SER A 359 -7.58 -7.99 8.49
C SER A 359 -6.89 -7.80 7.15
N GLY A 360 -5.68 -7.25 7.18
CA GLY A 360 -4.87 -6.96 6.00
C GLY A 360 -3.39 -7.21 6.22
N ARG A 361 -2.58 -6.99 5.19
CA ARG A 361 -1.13 -7.22 5.20
C ARG A 361 -0.35 -6.24 6.07
N GLY A 362 -0.84 -5.01 6.20
CA GLY A 362 -0.20 -3.96 6.96
C GLY A 362 -1.13 -2.77 7.17
N GLU A 363 -0.62 -1.76 7.89
CA GLU A 363 -1.38 -0.55 8.20
C GLU A 363 -1.72 0.26 6.94
N LEU A 364 -0.79 0.35 5.98
CA LEU A 364 -1.02 1.08 4.73
C LEU A 364 -2.13 0.43 3.92
N HIS A 365 -2.19 -0.90 3.84
CA HIS A 365 -3.25 -1.62 3.14
C HIS A 365 -4.63 -1.27 3.70
N LEU A 366 -4.79 -1.29 5.03
CA LEU A 366 -6.05 -0.95 5.68
C LEU A 366 -6.38 0.55 5.60
N SER A 367 -5.38 1.45 5.71
CA SER A 367 -5.60 2.89 5.59
C SER A 367 -6.04 3.30 4.18
N VAL A 368 -5.53 2.64 3.15
CA VAL A 368 -5.97 2.83 1.76
C VAL A 368 -7.44 2.44 1.60
N LEU A 369 -7.85 1.29 2.16
CA LEU A 369 -9.25 0.88 2.14
C LEU A 369 -10.16 1.90 2.83
N ILE A 370 -9.78 2.36 4.02
CA ILE A 370 -10.53 3.37 4.78
C ILE A 370 -10.64 4.67 3.97
N GLU A 371 -9.57 5.13 3.35
CA GLU A 371 -9.56 6.36 2.57
C GLU A 371 -10.43 6.24 1.31
N ASN A 372 -10.43 5.09 0.62
CA ASN A 372 -11.31 4.83 -0.50
C ASN A 372 -12.78 4.89 -0.07
N MET A 373 -13.14 4.18 1.00
CA MET A 373 -14.51 4.20 1.55
C MET A 373 -14.94 5.62 1.95
N ARG A 374 -14.05 6.38 2.59
CA ARG A 374 -14.27 7.77 2.95
C ARG A 374 -14.62 8.64 1.74
N ARG A 375 -13.85 8.53 0.64
CA ARG A 375 -14.08 9.27 -0.62
C ARG A 375 -15.37 8.86 -1.33
N GLU A 376 -15.78 7.60 -1.16
CA GLU A 376 -17.06 7.10 -1.66
C GLU A 376 -18.27 7.62 -0.86
N GLY A 377 -18.05 8.27 0.28
CA GLY A 377 -19.10 8.87 1.10
C GLY A 377 -19.51 8.08 2.34
N PHE A 378 -18.68 7.11 2.77
CA PHE A 378 -18.92 6.34 4.00
C PHE A 378 -18.47 7.11 5.24
N GLU A 379 -19.22 6.91 6.33
CA GLU A 379 -18.80 7.25 7.70
C GLU A 379 -18.59 5.97 8.49
N MET A 380 -17.51 5.91 9.26
CA MET A 380 -17.21 4.79 10.13
C MET A 380 -16.33 5.22 11.30
N ALA A 381 -16.26 4.39 12.33
CA ALA A 381 -15.32 4.54 13.43
C ALA A 381 -14.38 3.33 13.46
N VAL A 382 -13.09 3.57 13.33
CA VAL A 382 -12.09 2.51 13.24
C VAL A 382 -11.23 2.42 14.49
N SER A 383 -10.88 1.21 14.90
CA SER A 383 -10.04 0.95 16.06
C SER A 383 -8.55 1.05 15.72
N ARG A 384 -7.72 1.06 16.77
CA ARG A 384 -6.26 0.89 16.61
C ARG A 384 -5.94 -0.41 15.88
N PRO A 385 -4.98 -0.41 14.93
CA PRO A 385 -4.50 -1.64 14.33
C PRO A 385 -3.83 -2.55 15.38
N LYS A 386 -4.10 -3.85 15.31
CA LYS A 386 -3.52 -4.87 16.17
C LYS A 386 -2.89 -5.97 15.33
N VAL A 387 -1.74 -6.46 15.75
CA VAL A 387 -1.09 -7.61 15.10
C VAL A 387 -1.89 -8.89 15.33
N ILE A 388 -1.86 -9.77 14.35
CA ILE A 388 -2.53 -11.08 14.42
C ILE A 388 -1.53 -12.08 15.01
N PHE A 389 -1.84 -12.60 16.19
CA PHE A 389 -1.09 -13.69 16.79
C PHE A 389 -1.52 -15.01 16.17
N ARG A 390 -0.59 -15.96 16.05
CA ARG A 390 -0.85 -17.32 15.58
C ARG A 390 -0.40 -18.35 16.61
N GLU A 391 -1.02 -19.49 16.57
CA GLU A 391 -0.56 -20.66 17.31
C GLU A 391 0.10 -21.62 16.31
N ILE A 392 1.42 -21.76 16.42
CA ILE A 392 2.23 -22.64 15.57
C ILE A 392 2.94 -23.63 16.51
N ASP A 393 2.76 -24.91 16.29
CA ASP A 393 3.32 -25.99 17.13
C ASP A 393 2.99 -25.84 18.63
N GLY A 394 1.77 -25.36 18.94
CA GLY A 394 1.31 -25.16 20.32
C GLY A 394 1.93 -23.93 21.03
N ARG A 395 2.64 -23.07 20.31
CA ARG A 395 3.20 -21.81 20.81
C ARG A 395 2.54 -20.61 20.17
N LYS A 396 2.25 -19.62 21.00
CA LYS A 396 1.74 -18.33 20.52
C LYS A 396 2.88 -17.55 19.89
N GLN A 397 2.73 -17.21 18.63
CA GLN A 397 3.71 -16.47 17.84
C GLN A 397 3.15 -15.13 17.37
N GLU A 398 4.04 -14.16 17.16
CA GLU A 398 3.75 -12.84 16.61
C GLU A 398 4.54 -12.58 15.32
N PRO A 399 4.02 -11.69 14.43
CA PRO A 399 4.74 -11.34 13.21
C PRO A 399 5.93 -10.42 13.53
N PHE A 400 7.04 -10.64 12.81
CA PHE A 400 8.25 -9.84 12.83
C PHE A 400 8.48 -9.17 11.49
N GLU A 401 9.08 -7.98 11.52
CA GLU A 401 9.46 -7.22 10.32
C GLU A 401 10.96 -6.98 10.27
N ASN A 402 11.49 -7.02 9.05
CA ASN A 402 12.80 -6.45 8.73
C ASN A 402 12.62 -4.96 8.52
N VAL A 403 13.32 -4.15 9.28
CA VAL A 403 13.25 -2.70 9.22
C VAL A 403 14.60 -2.14 8.84
N THR A 404 14.61 -1.30 7.83
CA THR A 404 15.79 -0.53 7.44
C THR A 404 15.51 0.94 7.69
N LEU A 405 16.41 1.57 8.43
CA LEU A 405 16.37 3.00 8.70
C LEU A 405 17.62 3.66 8.11
N ASP A 406 17.43 4.83 7.54
CA ASP A 406 18.52 5.68 7.10
C ASP A 406 18.42 7.01 7.86
N VAL A 407 19.38 7.30 8.69
CA VAL A 407 19.35 8.43 9.65
C VAL A 407 20.67 9.20 9.64
N GLU A 408 20.61 10.49 9.97
CA GLU A 408 21.81 11.24 10.24
C GLU A 408 22.50 10.73 11.52
N GLU A 409 23.83 10.71 11.55
CA GLU A 409 24.63 10.18 12.67
C GLU A 409 24.22 10.80 14.03
N GLN A 410 23.84 12.08 14.03
CA GLN A 410 23.40 12.77 15.25
C GLN A 410 22.12 12.19 15.87
N HIS A 411 21.27 11.55 15.08
CA HIS A 411 20.00 10.94 15.52
C HIS A 411 20.13 9.44 15.82
N GLN A 412 21.24 8.81 15.46
CA GLN A 412 21.45 7.36 15.58
C GLN A 412 21.17 6.85 17.00
N GLY A 413 21.73 7.50 18.02
CA GLY A 413 21.60 7.05 19.41
C GLY A 413 20.15 7.03 19.91
N SER A 414 19.39 8.08 19.65
CA SER A 414 17.97 8.17 20.06
C SER A 414 17.11 7.14 19.34
N VAL A 415 17.33 6.91 18.03
CA VAL A 415 16.61 5.93 17.23
C VAL A 415 16.92 4.52 17.70
N MET A 416 18.19 4.18 17.97
CA MET A 416 18.59 2.87 18.47
C MET A 416 18.00 2.58 19.85
N GLN A 417 17.96 3.58 20.74
CA GLN A 417 17.31 3.43 22.05
C GLN A 417 15.81 3.13 21.90
N ALA A 418 15.09 3.93 21.10
CA ALA A 418 13.67 3.76 20.89
C ALA A 418 13.31 2.38 20.29
N LEU A 419 14.11 1.89 19.33
CA LEU A 419 13.92 0.54 18.76
C LEU A 419 14.24 -0.57 19.77
N GLY A 420 15.23 -0.38 20.63
CA GLY A 420 15.55 -1.31 21.72
C GLY A 420 14.40 -1.44 22.73
N GLU A 421 13.79 -0.31 23.14
CA GLU A 421 12.61 -0.28 24.00
C GLU A 421 11.41 -1.00 23.36
N ARG A 422 11.31 -0.96 22.03
CA ARG A 422 10.30 -1.61 21.21
C ARG A 422 10.66 -3.06 20.82
N LYS A 423 11.69 -3.64 21.45
CA LYS A 423 12.14 -5.03 21.28
C LYS A 423 12.75 -5.33 19.90
N GLY A 424 13.33 -4.33 19.25
CA GLY A 424 14.07 -4.51 18.00
C GLY A 424 15.47 -5.07 18.23
N ASP A 425 15.88 -6.02 17.37
CA ASP A 425 17.24 -6.56 17.30
C ASP A 425 18.00 -5.91 16.16
N LEU A 426 19.07 -5.19 16.45
CA LEU A 426 19.99 -4.69 15.44
C LEU A 426 20.70 -5.84 14.74
N LYS A 427 20.60 -5.90 13.42
CA LYS A 427 21.28 -6.89 12.58
C LYS A 427 22.52 -6.34 11.91
N ASN A 428 22.42 -5.08 11.43
CA ASN A 428 23.52 -4.46 10.72
C ASN A 428 23.53 -2.94 10.92
N MET A 429 24.71 -2.33 10.81
CA MET A 429 24.90 -0.89 10.90
C MET A 429 25.99 -0.46 9.92
N ASN A 430 25.63 0.32 8.92
CA ASN A 430 26.51 0.74 7.83
C ASN A 430 26.54 2.28 7.75
N PRO A 431 27.60 2.93 8.27
CA PRO A 431 27.81 4.35 8.04
C PRO A 431 28.25 4.61 6.58
N ASP A 432 27.72 5.66 5.97
CA ASP A 432 28.05 6.05 4.60
C ASP A 432 29.35 6.87 4.48
N GLY A 433 29.95 7.24 5.63
CA GLY A 433 31.12 8.11 5.71
C GLY A 433 30.86 9.57 5.33
N LYS A 434 29.60 9.96 5.14
CA LYS A 434 29.15 11.32 4.78
C LYS A 434 28.17 11.93 5.78
N GLY A 435 28.03 11.30 6.95
CA GLY A 435 27.18 11.77 8.04
C GLY A 435 25.82 11.08 8.13
N ARG A 436 25.59 10.01 7.38
CA ARG A 436 24.39 9.16 7.50
C ARG A 436 24.76 7.73 7.87
N VAL A 437 23.84 7.05 8.53
CA VAL A 437 24.00 5.66 8.96
C VAL A 437 22.74 4.89 8.57
N ARG A 438 22.94 3.75 7.92
CA ARG A 438 21.87 2.77 7.66
C ARG A 438 21.87 1.72 8.78
N LEU A 439 20.69 1.51 9.37
CA LEU A 439 20.44 0.56 10.45
C LEU A 439 19.45 -0.49 9.98
N ASP A 440 19.81 -1.77 10.09
CA ASP A 440 18.92 -2.89 9.79
C ASP A 440 18.52 -3.60 11.07
N TYR A 441 17.21 -3.73 11.29
CA TYR A 441 16.61 -4.36 12.48
C TYR A 441 15.66 -5.48 12.10
N VAL A 442 15.49 -6.43 13.02
CA VAL A 442 14.33 -7.32 13.08
C VAL A 442 13.55 -7.00 14.34
N ILE A 443 12.27 -6.66 14.19
CA ILE A 443 11.43 -6.14 15.27
C ILE A 443 10.02 -6.78 15.20
N PRO A 444 9.37 -7.07 16.35
CA PRO A 444 7.95 -7.45 16.34
C PRO A 444 7.09 -6.36 15.66
N SER A 445 6.18 -6.74 14.76
CA SER A 445 5.35 -5.76 14.02
C SER A 445 4.58 -4.83 14.97
N ARG A 446 4.14 -5.32 16.15
CA ARG A 446 3.50 -4.46 17.16
C ARG A 446 4.42 -3.35 17.69
N GLY A 447 5.74 -3.52 17.59
CA GLY A 447 6.74 -2.52 17.98
C GLY A 447 6.82 -1.34 16.99
N LEU A 448 6.37 -1.53 15.75
CA LEU A 448 6.34 -0.49 14.73
C LEU A 448 5.05 0.34 14.75
N ILE A 449 3.98 -0.18 15.34
CA ILE A 449 2.72 0.58 15.46
C ILE A 449 2.97 1.87 16.25
N GLY A 450 2.68 3.02 15.60
CA GLY A 450 2.93 4.35 16.15
C GLY A 450 4.40 4.81 16.16
N PHE A 451 5.34 3.98 15.69
CA PHE A 451 6.76 4.36 15.69
C PHE A 451 7.12 5.35 14.58
N ARG A 452 6.43 5.32 13.45
CA ARG A 452 6.75 6.18 12.30
C ARG A 452 6.67 7.66 12.63
N SER A 453 5.63 8.08 13.33
CA SER A 453 5.44 9.48 13.75
C SER A 453 6.50 9.90 14.77
N GLU A 454 6.84 9.03 15.71
CA GLU A 454 7.91 9.25 16.69
C GLU A 454 9.27 9.35 16.00
N PHE A 455 9.57 8.45 15.09
CA PHE A 455 10.80 8.43 14.29
C PHE A 455 10.98 9.71 13.46
N MET A 456 9.93 10.18 12.78
CA MET A 456 9.99 11.44 12.03
C MET A 456 10.26 12.64 12.93
N THR A 457 9.71 12.63 14.15
CA THR A 457 9.98 13.68 15.14
C THR A 457 11.43 13.62 15.64
N MET A 458 11.94 12.44 15.98
CA MET A 458 13.32 12.24 16.44
C MET A 458 14.37 12.63 15.41
N THR A 459 14.06 12.39 14.14
CA THR A 459 14.97 12.67 13.01
C THR A 459 14.71 14.03 12.35
N SER A 460 13.88 14.89 12.95
CA SER A 460 13.50 16.20 12.39
C SER A 460 12.97 16.13 10.95
N GLY A 461 12.35 15.00 10.59
CA GLY A 461 11.81 14.75 9.26
C GLY A 461 12.81 14.28 8.21
N THR A 462 14.10 14.12 8.55
CA THR A 462 15.16 13.72 7.59
C THR A 462 15.41 12.21 7.52
N GLY A 463 14.84 11.44 8.47
CA GLY A 463 14.98 9.98 8.52
C GLY A 463 14.10 9.26 7.51
N LEU A 464 14.62 8.17 6.97
CA LEU A 464 13.87 7.24 6.13
C LEU A 464 13.65 5.92 6.87
N LEU A 465 12.42 5.40 6.85
CA LEU A 465 12.04 4.16 7.52
C LEU A 465 11.28 3.27 6.52
N TYR A 466 11.77 2.06 6.36
CA TYR A 466 11.16 1.03 5.52
C TYR A 466 11.02 -0.25 6.31
N SER A 467 9.88 -0.92 6.18
CA SER A 467 9.65 -2.21 6.81
C SER A 467 9.07 -3.22 5.83
N THR A 468 9.36 -4.49 6.06
CA THR A 468 8.82 -5.61 5.31
C THR A 468 8.60 -6.78 6.25
N PHE A 469 7.47 -7.51 6.08
CA PHE A 469 7.22 -8.73 6.84
C PHE A 469 8.38 -9.74 6.66
N SER A 470 8.82 -10.33 7.76
CA SER A 470 9.90 -11.30 7.79
C SER A 470 9.38 -12.73 8.05
N HIS A 471 8.91 -12.99 9.25
CA HIS A 471 8.47 -14.31 9.71
C HIS A 471 7.60 -14.20 10.96
N TYR A 472 7.04 -15.31 11.40
CA TYR A 472 6.43 -15.45 12.73
C TYR A 472 7.45 -16.07 13.69
N ASP A 473 7.50 -15.57 14.93
CA ASP A 473 8.37 -16.10 15.99
C ASP A 473 7.67 -15.94 17.36
N ASP A 474 8.22 -16.55 18.39
CA ASP A 474 7.68 -16.53 19.75
C ASP A 474 7.44 -15.09 20.23
N VAL A 475 6.31 -14.88 20.91
CA VAL A 475 5.91 -13.57 21.43
C VAL A 475 6.96 -13.03 22.40
N ARG A 476 7.52 -11.86 22.13
CA ARG A 476 8.44 -11.20 23.05
C ARG A 476 7.71 -10.68 24.29
N PRO A 477 8.22 -10.92 25.50
CA PRO A 477 7.54 -10.49 26.72
C PRO A 477 7.53 -8.96 26.85
N GLY A 478 6.45 -8.44 27.41
CA GLY A 478 6.24 -7.04 27.73
C GLY A 478 5.37 -6.30 26.70
N GLU A 479 4.77 -5.22 27.17
CA GLU A 479 3.99 -4.30 26.34
C GLU A 479 4.93 -3.45 25.48
N VAL A 480 4.50 -3.12 24.27
CA VAL A 480 5.28 -2.36 23.29
C VAL A 480 4.37 -1.36 22.59
N GLY A 481 4.87 -0.17 22.34
CA GLY A 481 4.19 0.82 21.49
C GLY A 481 3.00 1.51 22.13
N GLN A 482 2.93 1.58 23.46
CA GLN A 482 1.92 2.41 24.14
C GLN A 482 2.31 3.89 24.08
N ARG A 483 1.32 4.74 23.94
CA ARG A 483 1.51 6.19 24.02
C ARG A 483 1.82 6.61 25.44
N ASN A 484 2.89 7.39 25.64
CA ASN A 484 3.31 7.88 26.95
C ASN A 484 2.44 9.02 27.48
N ASN A 485 1.79 9.77 26.61
CA ASN A 485 1.00 10.95 26.93
C ASN A 485 -0.50 10.66 26.92
N GLY A 486 -1.23 11.21 27.88
CA GLY A 486 -2.68 11.20 27.88
C GLY A 486 -3.28 12.15 26.83
N VAL A 487 -4.59 12.27 26.81
CA VAL A 487 -5.34 13.12 25.88
C VAL A 487 -6.21 14.14 26.59
N LEU A 488 -6.49 15.24 25.89
CA LEU A 488 -7.48 16.24 26.30
C LEU A 488 -8.82 15.86 25.70
N ILE A 489 -9.83 15.63 26.54
CA ILE A 489 -11.15 15.13 26.15
C ILE A 489 -12.20 16.22 26.36
N SER A 490 -13.00 16.53 25.35
CA SER A 490 -14.11 17.47 25.49
C SER A 490 -15.19 16.92 26.44
N ASN A 491 -15.68 17.77 27.35
CA ASN A 491 -16.73 17.43 28.30
C ASN A 491 -18.14 17.77 27.80
N GLY A 492 -18.30 18.28 26.59
CA GLY A 492 -19.61 18.68 26.09
C GLY A 492 -19.65 18.90 24.59
N GLN A 493 -20.84 19.20 24.09
CA GLN A 493 -21.12 19.48 22.69
C GLN A 493 -21.28 20.97 22.44
N GLY A 494 -20.64 21.49 21.37
CA GLY A 494 -20.75 22.90 20.97
C GLY A 494 -19.60 23.35 20.09
N LYS A 495 -19.38 24.65 20.01
CA LYS A 495 -18.25 25.25 19.27
C LYS A 495 -17.13 25.63 20.21
N ALA A 496 -15.92 25.22 19.90
CA ALA A 496 -14.73 25.58 20.66
C ALA A 496 -14.47 27.09 20.60
N VAL A 497 -14.20 27.68 21.76
CA VAL A 497 -14.04 29.12 21.93
C VAL A 497 -12.56 29.47 22.16
N ALA A 498 -12.09 30.52 21.49
CA ALA A 498 -10.67 30.97 21.57
C ALA A 498 -10.19 31.16 23.02
N PHE A 499 -11.00 31.74 23.86
CA PHE A 499 -10.67 31.97 25.28
C PHE A 499 -10.38 30.65 26.03
N ALA A 500 -11.22 29.63 25.85
CA ALA A 500 -11.01 28.32 26.46
C ALA A 500 -9.78 27.62 25.89
N LEU A 501 -9.61 27.65 24.55
CA LEU A 501 -8.46 27.04 23.88
C LEU A 501 -7.15 27.67 24.31
N PHE A 502 -7.11 28.98 24.51
CA PHE A 502 -5.93 29.69 25.02
C PHE A 502 -5.46 29.15 26.37
N GLY A 503 -6.39 28.92 27.31
CA GLY A 503 -6.05 28.30 28.60
C GLY A 503 -5.73 26.80 28.53
N LEU A 504 -6.12 26.11 27.45
CA LEU A 504 -5.85 24.68 27.26
C LEU A 504 -4.51 24.41 26.56
N GLN A 505 -3.99 25.32 25.75
CA GLN A 505 -2.70 25.15 25.06
C GLN A 505 -1.50 25.04 26.00
N ASP A 506 -1.61 25.53 27.24
CA ASP A 506 -0.60 25.33 28.29
C ASP A 506 -0.58 23.89 28.84
N ARG A 507 -1.66 23.13 28.60
CA ARG A 507 -1.81 21.74 29.05
C ARG A 507 -1.44 20.71 28.01
N GLY A 508 -1.26 21.14 26.74
CA GLY A 508 -0.87 20.25 25.66
C GLY A 508 -1.08 20.84 24.26
N LYS A 509 -0.85 20.04 23.24
CA LYS A 509 -1.01 20.43 21.85
C LYS A 509 -2.44 20.15 21.38
N LEU A 510 -3.11 21.13 20.80
CA LEU A 510 -4.49 21.02 20.35
C LEU A 510 -4.59 20.53 18.90
N PHE A 511 -5.68 19.79 18.59
CA PHE A 511 -6.00 19.27 17.25
C PHE A 511 -7.00 20.15 16.50
N LEU A 512 -7.62 21.09 17.19
CA LEU A 512 -8.66 21.95 16.64
C LEU A 512 -8.46 23.42 17.02
N GLY A 513 -9.02 24.29 16.20
CA GLY A 513 -8.99 25.74 16.40
C GLY A 513 -10.32 26.31 16.85
N HIS A 514 -10.34 27.63 16.99
CA HIS A 514 -11.55 28.38 17.31
C HIS A 514 -12.69 28.13 16.31
N GLY A 515 -13.91 27.97 16.82
CA GLY A 515 -15.11 27.76 16.02
C GLY A 515 -15.36 26.31 15.60
N ALA A 516 -14.41 25.39 15.82
CA ALA A 516 -14.60 23.97 15.52
C ALA A 516 -15.75 23.38 16.36
N GLU A 517 -16.61 22.61 15.73
CA GLU A 517 -17.65 21.87 16.43
C GLU A 517 -17.06 20.64 17.12
N VAL A 518 -17.45 20.42 18.36
CA VAL A 518 -16.99 19.31 19.20
C VAL A 518 -18.17 18.65 19.91
N TYR A 519 -17.97 17.42 20.38
CA TYR A 519 -18.93 16.70 21.20
C TYR A 519 -18.27 16.07 22.43
N GLU A 520 -19.05 15.64 23.41
CA GLU A 520 -18.56 14.98 24.62
C GLU A 520 -17.81 13.68 24.24
N GLY A 521 -16.63 13.48 24.79
CA GLY A 521 -15.80 12.31 24.50
C GLY A 521 -14.89 12.46 23.27
N GLN A 522 -15.01 13.55 22.49
CA GLN A 522 -14.07 13.84 21.42
C GLN A 522 -12.72 14.24 22.01
N ILE A 523 -11.63 13.70 21.44
CA ILE A 523 -10.26 14.05 21.79
C ILE A 523 -9.87 15.29 21.01
N ILE A 524 -9.51 16.34 21.74
CA ILE A 524 -9.22 17.66 21.19
C ILE A 524 -7.75 18.06 21.26
N GLY A 525 -6.91 17.20 21.83
CA GLY A 525 -5.47 17.44 21.91
C GLY A 525 -4.71 16.36 22.67
N ILE A 526 -3.39 16.46 22.63
CA ILE A 526 -2.45 15.65 23.40
C ILE A 526 -2.23 16.35 24.75
N HIS A 527 -2.38 15.62 25.85
CA HIS A 527 -2.03 16.13 27.18
C HIS A 527 -0.50 16.07 27.39
N SER A 528 0.07 17.06 28.05
CA SER A 528 1.52 17.08 28.37
C SER A 528 1.91 16.06 29.45
N ARG A 529 0.94 15.46 30.15
CA ARG A 529 1.12 14.41 31.17
C ARG A 529 0.59 13.08 30.66
N SER A 530 0.94 12.01 31.38
CA SER A 530 0.54 10.64 31.00
C SER A 530 -0.94 10.30 31.23
N ASN A 531 -1.69 11.10 32.00
CA ASN A 531 -3.10 10.86 32.29
C ASN A 531 -4.02 11.61 31.34
N ASP A 532 -5.16 11.03 31.03
CA ASP A 532 -6.25 11.70 30.31
C ASP A 532 -6.86 12.82 31.16
N LEU A 533 -7.26 13.88 30.49
CA LEU A 533 -7.87 15.04 31.14
C LEU A 533 -9.14 15.48 30.41
N THR A 534 -10.28 15.39 31.09
CA THR A 534 -11.53 15.94 30.60
C THR A 534 -11.54 17.44 30.79
N VAL A 535 -11.77 18.21 29.72
CA VAL A 535 -11.64 19.67 29.69
C VAL A 535 -12.86 20.34 29.05
N ASN A 536 -13.09 21.59 29.41
CA ASN A 536 -14.15 22.40 28.81
C ASN A 536 -13.53 23.39 27.80
N CYS A 537 -13.77 23.13 26.51
CA CYS A 537 -13.33 24.03 25.43
C CYS A 537 -14.45 24.98 24.93
N LEU A 538 -15.60 24.98 25.59
CA LEU A 538 -16.81 25.70 25.16
C LEU A 538 -17.05 27.00 25.95
N THR A 539 -16.34 27.20 27.05
CA THR A 539 -16.59 28.34 27.95
C THR A 539 -15.98 29.63 27.40
N GLY A 540 -16.83 30.58 27.09
CA GLY A 540 -16.43 31.94 26.71
C GLY A 540 -15.97 32.78 27.93
N LYS A 541 -15.33 33.90 27.63
CA LYS A 541 -14.97 34.90 28.64
C LYS A 541 -16.25 35.47 29.29
N LYS A 542 -16.36 35.36 30.58
CA LYS A 542 -17.46 36.01 31.30
C LYS A 542 -17.23 37.52 31.25
N LEU A 543 -18.13 38.24 30.59
CA LEU A 543 -18.13 39.70 30.60
C LEU A 543 -18.60 40.15 31.99
N THR A 544 -17.71 40.77 32.76
CA THR A 544 -18.04 41.48 34.00
C THR A 544 -18.01 42.96 33.72
N ASN A 545 -19.00 43.72 34.26
CA ASN A 545 -19.17 45.16 34.06
C ASN A 545 -18.00 46.04 34.60
N MET A 546 -16.92 45.44 35.04
CA MET A 546 -15.78 46.16 35.68
C MET A 546 -14.49 46.19 34.86
N ARG A 547 -14.52 45.84 33.58
CA ARG A 547 -13.29 45.94 32.75
C ARG A 547 -13.35 47.14 31.84
N ALA A 548 -12.34 48.01 31.96
CA ALA A 548 -12.13 49.12 31.05
C ALA A 548 -11.98 48.61 29.58
N SER A 549 -12.72 49.22 28.66
CA SER A 549 -12.69 48.94 27.24
C SER A 549 -11.39 49.38 26.60
N GLY A 550 -10.27 48.73 26.88
CA GLY A 550 -8.97 49.16 26.32
C GLY A 550 -7.81 48.21 26.56
N THR A 551 -7.99 47.17 27.35
CA THR A 551 -6.92 46.24 27.76
C THR A 551 -7.19 44.79 27.44
N ASP A 552 -7.86 44.49 26.31
CA ASP A 552 -7.94 43.12 25.83
C ASP A 552 -6.68 42.78 25.03
N GLU A 553 -5.74 42.07 25.66
CA GLU A 553 -4.63 41.44 24.97
C GLU A 553 -5.17 40.50 23.89
N ALA A 554 -4.60 40.55 22.70
CA ALA A 554 -4.96 39.68 21.61
C ALA A 554 -4.73 38.22 22.03
N THR A 555 -5.77 37.38 21.97
CA THR A 555 -5.66 35.95 22.25
C THR A 555 -4.95 35.27 21.09
N VAL A 556 -3.66 34.97 21.25
CA VAL A 556 -2.86 34.27 20.24
C VAL A 556 -2.97 32.77 20.49
N LEU A 557 -3.53 32.03 19.52
CA LEU A 557 -3.59 30.57 19.54
C LEU A 557 -2.46 29.98 18.74
N VAL A 558 -1.81 28.97 19.29
CA VAL A 558 -0.86 28.13 18.53
C VAL A 558 -1.67 27.38 17.46
N PRO A 559 -1.19 27.32 16.20
CA PRO A 559 -1.86 26.56 15.16
C PRO A 559 -2.13 25.12 15.58
N PRO A 560 -3.35 24.58 15.35
CA PRO A 560 -3.68 23.21 15.74
C PRO A 560 -2.91 22.21 14.90
N VAL A 561 -2.58 21.07 15.50
CA VAL A 561 -1.99 19.93 14.80
C VAL A 561 -3.11 19.25 13.99
N LYS A 562 -3.01 19.28 12.68
CA LYS A 562 -3.92 18.52 11.79
C LYS A 562 -3.32 17.15 11.55
N MET A 563 -4.02 16.11 11.96
CA MET A 563 -3.61 14.73 11.73
C MET A 563 -4.16 14.21 10.42
N THR A 564 -3.33 13.50 9.65
CA THR A 564 -3.80 12.64 8.56
C THR A 564 -4.49 11.40 9.14
N LEU A 565 -5.16 10.62 8.29
CA LEU A 565 -5.78 9.36 8.71
C LEU A 565 -4.74 8.42 9.34
N GLU A 566 -3.60 8.24 8.70
CA GLU A 566 -2.51 7.38 9.17
C GLU A 566 -1.99 7.84 10.53
N GLN A 567 -1.72 9.13 10.67
CA GLN A 567 -1.27 9.70 11.94
C GLN A 567 -2.29 9.51 13.06
N ALA A 568 -3.58 9.61 12.73
CA ALA A 568 -4.65 9.38 13.71
C ALA A 568 -4.73 7.91 14.13
N LEU A 569 -4.58 6.97 13.18
CA LEU A 569 -4.57 5.52 13.46
C LEU A 569 -3.36 5.10 14.30
N GLU A 570 -2.19 5.67 14.04
CA GLU A 570 -0.98 5.45 14.83
C GLU A 570 -1.09 6.06 16.24
N PHE A 571 -1.80 7.18 16.37
CA PHE A 571 -1.90 7.95 17.61
C PHE A 571 -2.81 7.31 18.65
N ILE A 572 -3.95 6.72 18.24
CA ILE A 572 -5.00 6.25 19.15
C ILE A 572 -4.55 5.07 20.02
N ASP A 573 -5.14 4.99 21.21
CA ASP A 573 -4.99 3.88 22.13
C ASP A 573 -6.18 2.89 22.06
N ASP A 574 -6.15 1.79 22.81
CA ASP A 574 -7.12 0.69 22.74
C ASP A 574 -8.55 1.10 23.10
N ASP A 575 -8.70 2.13 23.94
CA ASP A 575 -9.99 2.69 24.34
C ASP A 575 -10.45 3.87 23.46
N GLU A 576 -9.77 4.10 22.36
CA GLU A 576 -10.01 5.21 21.43
C GLU A 576 -10.41 4.71 20.05
N LEU A 577 -11.07 5.55 19.28
CA LEU A 577 -11.48 5.29 17.90
C LEU A 577 -11.17 6.52 17.04
N VAL A 578 -10.87 6.28 15.76
CA VAL A 578 -10.84 7.32 14.73
C VAL A 578 -12.21 7.35 14.05
N GLU A 579 -12.90 8.46 14.17
CA GLU A 579 -14.12 8.76 13.40
C GLU A 579 -13.70 9.28 12.03
N VAL A 580 -14.02 8.52 11.00
CA VAL A 580 -13.70 8.83 9.60
C VAL A 580 -14.97 9.20 8.86
N THR A 581 -14.97 10.38 8.24
CA THR A 581 -16.07 10.89 7.42
C THR A 581 -15.51 11.43 6.10
N PRO A 582 -16.33 11.70 5.09
CA PRO A 582 -15.86 12.27 3.81
C PRO A 582 -15.03 13.55 3.97
N THR A 583 -15.34 14.37 4.96
CA THR A 583 -14.72 15.70 5.13
C THR A 583 -13.82 15.81 6.35
N SER A 584 -13.91 14.89 7.31
CA SER A 584 -13.24 15.03 8.60
C SER A 584 -12.63 13.72 9.09
N VAL A 585 -11.52 13.84 9.81
CA VAL A 585 -10.92 12.80 10.64
C VAL A 585 -10.89 13.32 12.06
N ARG A 586 -11.63 12.66 12.98
CA ARG A 586 -11.72 13.05 14.39
C ARG A 586 -11.31 11.86 15.26
N ILE A 587 -10.69 12.14 16.38
CA ILE A 587 -10.34 11.12 17.36
C ILE A 587 -11.32 11.23 18.53
N ARG A 588 -11.78 10.09 19.04
CA ARG A 588 -12.71 10.06 20.16
C ARG A 588 -12.46 8.87 21.09
N LYS A 589 -12.95 8.98 22.33
CA LYS A 589 -13.02 7.82 23.19
C LYS A 589 -14.10 6.85 22.70
N ARG A 590 -13.91 5.54 22.93
CA ARG A 590 -14.91 4.51 22.63
C ARG A 590 -16.21 4.80 23.41
N HIS A 591 -16.10 5.08 24.69
CA HIS A 591 -17.18 5.52 25.57
C HIS A 591 -17.19 7.04 25.64
N LEU A 592 -18.24 7.67 25.11
CA LEU A 592 -18.28 9.12 24.96
C LEU A 592 -18.48 9.82 26.30
N THR A 593 -19.41 9.34 27.15
CA THR A 593 -19.67 9.99 28.42
C THR A 593 -18.63 9.65 29.48
N GLU A 594 -18.33 10.59 30.37
CA GLU A 594 -17.37 10.37 31.45
C GLU A 594 -17.82 9.23 32.40
N ASN A 595 -19.13 9.09 32.60
CA ASN A 595 -19.69 8.03 33.45
C ASN A 595 -19.47 6.64 32.86
N ASP A 596 -19.64 6.48 31.53
CA ASP A 596 -19.42 5.19 30.85
C ASP A 596 -17.93 4.83 30.85
N ARG A 597 -17.04 5.80 30.65
CA ARG A 597 -15.59 5.58 30.80
C ARG A 597 -15.21 5.09 32.19
N LYS A 598 -15.76 5.74 33.25
CA LYS A 598 -15.51 5.31 34.63
C LYS A 598 -16.08 3.92 34.94
N ARG A 599 -17.24 3.57 34.36
CA ARG A 599 -17.84 2.23 34.49
C ARG A 599 -16.98 1.16 33.82
N ALA A 600 -16.52 1.41 32.57
CA ALA A 600 -15.65 0.50 31.84
C ALA A 600 -14.32 0.26 32.57
N MET A 601 -13.70 1.31 33.14
CA MET A 601 -12.47 1.16 33.94
C MET A 601 -12.65 0.36 35.23
N ARG A 602 -13.84 0.35 35.82
CA ARG A 602 -14.14 -0.47 37.01
C ARG A 602 -14.32 -1.95 36.61
N GLY A 603 -15.06 -2.22 35.55
CA GLY A 603 -15.24 -3.59 35.03
C GLY A 603 -13.90 -4.26 34.66
N ALA A 604 -12.99 -3.54 33.98
CA ALA A 604 -11.67 -4.05 33.61
C ALA A 604 -10.70 -4.30 34.79
N LYS A 605 -11.05 -3.86 36.02
CA LYS A 605 -10.27 -4.14 37.23
C LYS A 605 -10.80 -5.36 38.02
N GLU A 606 -11.99 -5.82 37.67
CA GLU A 606 -12.65 -6.97 38.30
C GLU A 606 -12.45 -8.28 37.50
N GLU A 607 -12.00 -8.19 36.26
CA GLU A 607 -11.48 -9.29 35.42
C GLU A 607 -9.95 -9.42 35.60
#